data_cb49026f0c2fe0ffa591aafc9da2e5e0
#
_entry.id   cb49026f0c2fe0ffa591aafc9da2e5e0
#
_cell.length_a   1.000
_cell.length_b   1.000
_cell.length_c   1.000
_cell.angle_alpha   90.00
_cell.angle_beta   90.00
_cell.angle_gamma   90.00
#
_symmetry.space_group_name_H-M   'P 1'
#
loop_
_entity.id
_entity.type
_entity.pdbx_description
1 polymer ?
#
loop_
_entity_poly.entity_id
_entity_poly.type
_entity_poly.pdbx_seq_one_letter_code
_entity_poly.pdbx_strand_id
1 'polypeptide(L)'
;MVVFGRSIALRSAIPKAAQFVLACYRAVQLFEDPWHLIQCYMRKQPLGRDVLKMRSGHEIAISQHVDDVVTIFVVFCKEDYGTNFEGMTILDIGANIGIFSLCAALNGAKKVVSIEPSVEAFATLQSNVENNSLNDIIAPMHYAISSADGDVIPFPIQASPYNQMGANYSGADTADVETLTLKTLLDTCFSGNVDLLKMDCEGAEFEIFAATQPVDLARIKELKMEYHKEEYVDLLQRLKRDGFEVTFHQPGRQPSTGTIWLVNNTR
;
A
#
# COMPACT_ATOMS: atom_id res chain seq x y z
N MET A 1 22.76 -12.98 -2.28
CA MET A 1 22.30 -11.59 -2.37
C MET A 1 21.53 -11.46 -3.70
N VAL A 2 20.22 -11.69 -3.67
CA VAL A 2 19.37 -11.58 -4.88
C VAL A 2 18.92 -10.14 -4.96
N VAL A 3 19.46 -9.40 -5.91
CA VAL A 3 19.15 -7.99 -6.13
C VAL A 3 17.74 -7.89 -6.71
N PHE A 4 16.80 -7.36 -5.95
CA PHE A 4 15.40 -7.08 -6.33
C PHE A 4 15.29 -6.30 -7.67
N GLY A 5 16.29 -5.53 -8.06
CA GLY A 5 16.33 -4.82 -9.34
C GLY A 5 16.26 -5.71 -10.60
N ARG A 6 16.57 -7.00 -10.51
CA ARG A 6 16.53 -7.89 -11.69
C ARG A 6 15.10 -8.26 -12.13
N SER A 7 14.16 -8.38 -11.20
CA SER A 7 12.77 -8.70 -11.55
C SER A 7 12.07 -7.52 -12.24
N ILE A 8 12.41 -6.28 -11.87
CA ILE A 8 11.82 -5.05 -12.41
C ILE A 8 12.35 -4.77 -13.83
N ALA A 9 13.67 -4.89 -14.03
CA ALA A 9 14.29 -4.74 -15.36
C ALA A 9 13.76 -5.78 -16.35
N LEU A 10 13.47 -7.00 -15.89
CA LEU A 10 12.84 -8.03 -16.73
C LEU A 10 11.40 -7.67 -17.10
N ARG A 11 10.63 -7.05 -16.17
CA ARG A 11 9.24 -6.64 -16.43
C ARG A 11 9.14 -5.55 -17.50
N SER A 12 10.01 -4.54 -17.46
CA SER A 12 9.99 -3.45 -18.44
C SER A 12 10.30 -3.94 -19.87
N ALA A 13 10.95 -5.09 -20.00
CA ALA A 13 11.26 -5.71 -21.30
C ALA A 13 10.11 -6.57 -21.88
N ILE A 14 9.08 -6.90 -21.05
CA ILE A 14 7.95 -7.73 -21.49
C ILE A 14 6.83 -6.82 -22.05
N PRO A 15 6.28 -7.10 -23.25
CA PRO A 15 5.15 -6.36 -23.80
C PRO A 15 3.96 -6.33 -22.84
N LYS A 16 3.25 -5.19 -22.74
CA LYS A 16 2.09 -5.03 -21.86
C LYS A 16 1.03 -6.13 -22.00
N ALA A 17 0.82 -6.61 -23.24
CA ALA A 17 -0.09 -7.72 -23.52
C ALA A 17 0.36 -9.02 -22.83
N ALA A 18 1.65 -9.33 -22.88
CA ALA A 18 2.21 -10.53 -22.24
C ALA A 18 2.18 -10.41 -20.69
N GLN A 19 2.39 -9.21 -20.16
CA GLN A 19 2.22 -8.94 -18.71
C GLN A 19 0.77 -9.20 -18.27
N PHE A 20 -0.20 -8.78 -19.06
CA PHE A 20 -1.62 -9.02 -18.78
C PHE A 20 -1.98 -10.51 -18.86
N VAL A 21 -1.49 -11.23 -19.86
CA VAL A 21 -1.68 -12.69 -19.95
C VAL A 21 -1.10 -13.40 -18.72
N LEU A 22 0.08 -12.99 -18.28
CA LEU A 22 0.68 -13.54 -17.06
C LEU A 22 -0.14 -13.23 -15.81
N ALA A 23 -0.68 -12.01 -15.71
CA ALA A 23 -1.57 -11.64 -14.61
C ALA A 23 -2.87 -12.48 -14.62
N CYS A 24 -3.46 -12.72 -15.78
CA CYS A 24 -4.61 -13.62 -15.91
C CYS A 24 -4.27 -15.07 -15.50
N TYR A 25 -3.08 -15.56 -15.88
CA TYR A 25 -2.63 -16.89 -15.46
C TYR A 25 -2.50 -16.97 -13.93
N ARG A 26 -1.91 -15.95 -13.28
CA ARG A 26 -1.82 -15.88 -11.82
C ARG A 26 -3.20 -15.81 -11.15
N ALA A 27 -4.13 -15.05 -11.72
CA ALA A 27 -5.50 -15.01 -11.21
C ALA A 27 -6.12 -16.42 -11.17
N VAL A 28 -5.92 -17.22 -12.23
CA VAL A 28 -6.39 -18.63 -12.30
C VAL A 28 -5.72 -19.50 -11.24
N GLN A 29 -4.46 -19.25 -10.89
CA GLN A 29 -3.75 -20.00 -9.85
C GLN A 29 -4.18 -19.60 -8.44
N LEU A 30 -4.53 -18.33 -8.22
CA LEU A 30 -4.75 -17.78 -6.89
C LEU A 30 -6.23 -17.84 -6.46
N PHE A 31 -7.17 -17.60 -7.35
CA PHE A 31 -8.57 -17.38 -7.00
C PHE A 31 -9.47 -18.53 -7.46
N GLU A 32 -10.57 -18.78 -6.73
CA GLU A 32 -11.56 -19.80 -7.07
C GLU A 32 -12.39 -19.40 -8.31
N ASP A 33 -12.75 -18.10 -8.41
CA ASP A 33 -13.49 -17.54 -9.53
C ASP A 33 -12.67 -16.47 -10.30
N PRO A 34 -11.59 -16.89 -10.98
CA PRO A 34 -10.66 -15.97 -11.61
C PRO A 34 -11.28 -15.24 -12.80
N TRP A 35 -12.18 -15.88 -13.53
CA TRP A 35 -12.76 -15.29 -14.73
C TRP A 35 -13.68 -14.12 -14.40
N HIS A 36 -14.42 -14.21 -13.30
CA HIS A 36 -15.24 -13.11 -12.82
C HIS A 36 -14.36 -11.93 -12.38
N LEU A 37 -13.29 -12.19 -11.61
CA LEU A 37 -12.33 -11.17 -11.21
C LEU A 37 -11.71 -10.46 -12.44
N ILE A 38 -11.23 -11.22 -13.43
CA ILE A 38 -10.64 -10.68 -14.66
C ILE A 38 -11.66 -9.84 -15.42
N GLN A 39 -12.91 -10.32 -15.52
CA GLN A 39 -13.98 -9.60 -16.22
C GLN A 39 -14.31 -8.27 -15.52
N CYS A 40 -14.45 -8.27 -14.19
CA CYS A 40 -14.70 -7.06 -13.41
C CYS A 40 -13.55 -6.06 -13.54
N TYR A 41 -12.30 -6.52 -13.46
CA TYR A 41 -11.12 -5.69 -13.68
C TYR A 41 -11.12 -5.04 -15.09
N MET A 42 -11.39 -5.82 -16.13
CA MET A 42 -11.41 -5.32 -17.52
C MET A 42 -12.54 -4.32 -17.76
N ARG A 43 -13.72 -4.55 -17.17
CA ARG A 43 -14.89 -3.71 -17.32
C ARG A 43 -14.94 -2.53 -16.34
N LYS A 44 -14.00 -2.47 -15.41
CA LYS A 44 -14.00 -1.50 -14.30
C LYS A 44 -15.34 -1.53 -13.55
N GLN A 45 -15.69 -2.68 -13.04
CA GLN A 45 -16.91 -2.93 -12.30
C GLN A 45 -16.59 -3.54 -10.94
N PRO A 46 -17.39 -3.26 -9.90
CA PRO A 46 -17.26 -3.94 -8.61
C PRO A 46 -17.53 -5.44 -8.77
N LEU A 47 -17.03 -6.23 -7.81
CA LEU A 47 -17.16 -7.69 -7.87
C LEU A 47 -18.60 -8.18 -7.65
N GLY A 48 -19.49 -7.35 -7.07
CA GLY A 48 -20.89 -7.69 -6.80
C GLY A 48 -21.05 -8.79 -5.75
N ARG A 49 -20.06 -8.94 -4.88
CA ARG A 49 -20.05 -9.87 -3.73
C ARG A 49 -19.18 -9.29 -2.63
N ASP A 50 -19.38 -9.73 -1.39
CA ASP A 50 -18.69 -9.17 -0.23
C ASP A 50 -17.36 -9.87 0.04
N VAL A 51 -17.13 -11.04 -0.56
CA VAL A 51 -15.93 -11.86 -0.32
C VAL A 51 -15.40 -12.44 -1.63
N LEU A 52 -14.10 -12.38 -1.82
CA LEU A 52 -13.36 -13.08 -2.86
C LEU A 52 -12.57 -14.24 -2.24
N LYS A 53 -12.78 -15.47 -2.72
CA LYS A 53 -12.12 -16.67 -2.21
C LYS A 53 -10.84 -16.99 -2.97
N MET A 54 -9.80 -17.34 -2.22
CA MET A 54 -8.54 -17.83 -2.75
C MET A 54 -8.49 -19.37 -2.70
N ARG A 55 -7.81 -20.00 -3.65
CA ARG A 55 -7.61 -21.46 -3.69
C ARG A 55 -6.81 -22.01 -2.51
N SER A 56 -6.05 -21.15 -1.85
CA SER A 56 -5.33 -21.47 -0.60
C SER A 56 -6.24 -21.60 0.63
N GLY A 57 -7.54 -21.32 0.48
CA GLY A 57 -8.52 -21.29 1.57
C GLY A 57 -8.66 -19.92 2.24
N HIS A 58 -7.84 -18.94 1.89
CA HIS A 58 -7.99 -17.58 2.40
C HIS A 58 -9.14 -16.84 1.70
N GLU A 59 -9.66 -15.83 2.39
CA GLU A 59 -10.79 -15.01 1.91
C GLU A 59 -10.43 -13.53 2.00
N ILE A 60 -10.84 -12.75 1.01
CA ILE A 60 -10.67 -11.31 0.98
C ILE A 60 -12.06 -10.67 1.06
N ALA A 61 -12.38 -10.06 2.20
CA ALA A 61 -13.54 -9.18 2.33
C ALA A 61 -13.28 -7.91 1.52
N ILE A 62 -14.27 -7.50 0.75
CA ILE A 62 -14.18 -6.37 -0.17
C ILE A 62 -15.37 -5.43 0.03
N SER A 63 -15.17 -4.17 -0.30
CA SER A 63 -16.24 -3.19 -0.42
C SER A 63 -16.94 -3.33 -1.78
N GLN A 64 -17.98 -2.55 -2.01
CA GLN A 64 -18.66 -2.52 -3.30
C GLN A 64 -18.01 -1.51 -4.28
N HIS A 65 -16.75 -1.14 -4.04
CA HIS A 65 -16.00 -0.23 -4.90
C HIS A 65 -15.22 -0.98 -5.99
N VAL A 66 -15.17 -0.38 -7.17
CA VAL A 66 -14.39 -0.92 -8.29
C VAL A 66 -12.88 -0.96 -7.98
N ASP A 67 -12.43 -0.06 -7.14
CA ASP A 67 -11.01 0.10 -6.81
C ASP A 67 -10.45 -1.10 -6.04
N ASP A 68 -11.27 -1.80 -5.24
CA ASP A 68 -10.87 -3.06 -4.61
C ASP A 68 -10.48 -4.11 -5.65
N VAL A 69 -11.29 -4.22 -6.72
CA VAL A 69 -11.01 -5.16 -7.83
C VAL A 69 -9.71 -4.80 -8.52
N VAL A 70 -9.48 -3.50 -8.73
CA VAL A 70 -8.25 -3.01 -9.35
C VAL A 70 -7.05 -3.30 -8.45
N THR A 71 -7.15 -2.98 -7.16
CA THR A 71 -6.07 -3.20 -6.19
C THR A 71 -5.75 -4.69 -6.03
N ILE A 72 -6.76 -5.56 -5.91
CA ILE A 72 -6.56 -7.02 -5.85
C ILE A 72 -5.82 -7.49 -7.10
N PHE A 73 -6.26 -7.08 -8.28
CA PHE A 73 -5.63 -7.52 -9.53
C PHE A 73 -4.20 -6.96 -9.68
N VAL A 74 -3.95 -5.73 -9.27
CA VAL A 74 -2.63 -5.10 -9.31
C VAL A 74 -1.67 -5.75 -8.31
N VAL A 75 -2.11 -5.98 -7.09
CA VAL A 75 -1.26 -6.52 -6.02
C VAL A 75 -1.00 -8.01 -6.22
N PHE A 76 -2.05 -8.82 -6.38
CA PHE A 76 -1.92 -10.28 -6.43
C PHE A 76 -1.60 -10.83 -7.82
N CYS A 77 -2.18 -10.26 -8.88
CA CYS A 77 -2.05 -10.84 -10.23
C CYS A 77 -0.94 -10.16 -11.03
N LYS A 78 -0.87 -8.85 -11.01
CA LYS A 78 0.23 -8.11 -11.67
C LYS A 78 1.51 -8.09 -10.82
N GLU A 79 1.40 -8.29 -9.51
CA GLU A 79 2.51 -8.26 -8.55
C GLU A 79 3.28 -6.93 -8.60
N ASP A 80 2.58 -5.80 -8.77
CA ASP A 80 3.23 -4.52 -8.96
C ASP A 80 4.06 -4.09 -7.74
N TYR A 81 3.80 -4.64 -6.54
CA TYR A 81 4.62 -4.45 -5.34
C TYR A 81 5.64 -5.57 -5.08
N GLY A 82 5.69 -6.59 -5.96
CA GLY A 82 6.52 -7.78 -5.78
C GLY A 82 5.81 -8.89 -4.98
N THR A 83 6.50 -10.02 -4.81
CA THR A 83 5.95 -11.24 -4.16
C THR A 83 6.92 -11.90 -3.19
N ASN A 84 8.10 -11.35 -2.97
CA ASN A 84 9.04 -11.92 -2.01
C ASN A 84 9.16 -10.98 -0.81
N PHE A 85 8.44 -11.32 0.25
CA PHE A 85 8.45 -10.58 1.51
C PHE A 85 9.00 -11.44 2.66
N GLU A 86 9.65 -12.57 2.35
CA GLU A 86 10.14 -13.55 3.32
C GLU A 86 11.00 -12.91 4.41
N GLY A 87 10.53 -13.02 5.65
CA GLY A 87 11.18 -12.50 6.85
C GLY A 87 11.17 -10.97 6.98
N MET A 88 10.53 -10.24 6.06
CA MET A 88 10.49 -8.77 6.09
C MET A 88 9.62 -8.20 7.20
N THR A 89 10.07 -7.07 7.76
CA THR A 89 9.26 -6.16 8.57
C THR A 89 8.76 -5.01 7.69
N ILE A 90 7.45 -4.81 7.63
CA ILE A 90 6.80 -3.92 6.68
C ILE A 90 5.93 -2.91 7.42
N LEU A 91 5.96 -1.66 6.95
CA LEU A 91 5.02 -0.60 7.32
C LEU A 91 4.19 -0.25 6.06
N ASP A 92 2.88 -0.42 6.16
CA ASP A 92 1.91 -0.13 5.11
C ASP A 92 1.06 1.08 5.54
N ILE A 93 1.35 2.25 4.97
CA ILE A 93 0.60 3.49 5.23
C ILE A 93 -0.38 3.72 4.08
N GLY A 94 -1.67 3.92 4.44
CA GLY A 94 -2.77 3.88 3.50
C GLY A 94 -3.09 2.44 3.11
N ALA A 95 -3.32 1.60 4.13
CA ALA A 95 -3.52 0.18 3.93
C ALA A 95 -4.89 -0.15 3.29
N ASN A 96 -5.83 0.78 3.34
CA ASN A 96 -7.20 0.61 2.88
C ASN A 96 -7.80 -0.68 3.47
N ILE A 97 -8.46 -1.52 2.70
CA ILE A 97 -9.01 -2.81 3.17
C ILE A 97 -7.93 -3.90 3.36
N GLY A 98 -6.63 -3.57 3.28
CA GLY A 98 -5.51 -4.45 3.62
C GLY A 98 -5.02 -5.38 2.52
N ILE A 99 -5.30 -5.11 1.26
CA ILE A 99 -4.93 -6.01 0.13
C ILE A 99 -3.42 -6.21 0.04
N PHE A 100 -2.62 -5.14 0.17
CA PHE A 100 -1.16 -5.25 0.15
C PHE A 100 -0.64 -5.98 1.40
N SER A 101 -1.16 -5.65 2.57
CA SER A 101 -0.79 -6.28 3.84
C SER A 101 -1.07 -7.79 3.84
N LEU A 102 -2.23 -8.22 3.32
CA LEU A 102 -2.56 -9.64 3.13
C LEU A 102 -1.57 -10.30 2.16
N CYS A 103 -1.32 -9.67 1.02
CA CYS A 103 -0.37 -10.20 0.04
C CYS A 103 1.03 -10.36 0.67
N ALA A 104 1.49 -9.39 1.41
CA ALA A 104 2.79 -9.44 2.08
C ALA A 104 2.85 -10.58 3.12
N ALA A 105 1.83 -10.71 3.97
CA ALA A 105 1.76 -11.77 4.97
C ALA A 105 1.72 -13.17 4.34
N LEU A 106 0.88 -13.36 3.32
CA LEU A 106 0.76 -14.64 2.60
C LEU A 106 2.02 -15.00 1.79
N ASN A 107 2.91 -14.04 1.56
CA ASN A 107 4.20 -14.23 0.89
C ASN A 107 5.40 -14.09 1.87
N GLY A 108 5.20 -14.44 3.14
CA GLY A 108 6.26 -14.68 4.10
C GLY A 108 6.72 -13.48 4.91
N ALA A 109 6.01 -12.35 4.91
CA ALA A 109 6.36 -11.24 5.78
C ALA A 109 6.37 -11.68 7.26
N LYS A 110 7.39 -11.25 8.00
CA LYS A 110 7.51 -11.53 9.43
C LYS A 110 6.57 -10.67 10.26
N LYS A 111 6.37 -9.43 9.84
CA LYS A 111 5.51 -8.45 10.51
C LYS A 111 5.07 -7.39 9.52
N VAL A 112 3.79 -7.05 9.55
CA VAL A 112 3.21 -5.93 8.81
C VAL A 112 2.46 -5.03 9.79
N VAL A 113 2.79 -3.75 9.85
CA VAL A 113 1.99 -2.74 10.56
C VAL A 113 1.21 -1.98 9.50
N SER A 114 -0.12 -1.99 9.60
CA SER A 114 -1.02 -1.48 8.57
C SER A 114 -1.83 -0.31 9.12
N ILE A 115 -1.64 0.87 8.55
CA ILE A 115 -2.27 2.11 9.02
C ILE A 115 -3.35 2.54 8.04
N GLU A 116 -4.56 2.73 8.56
CA GLU A 116 -5.70 3.18 7.76
C GLU A 116 -6.60 4.13 8.57
N PRO A 117 -6.85 5.36 8.10
CA PRO A 117 -7.68 6.34 8.81
C PRO A 117 -9.18 6.19 8.57
N SER A 118 -9.64 5.63 7.44
CA SER A 118 -11.08 5.46 7.16
C SER A 118 -11.69 4.37 8.02
N VAL A 119 -12.79 4.67 8.71
CA VAL A 119 -13.48 3.74 9.61
C VAL A 119 -13.93 2.47 8.89
N GLU A 120 -14.57 2.60 7.72
CA GLU A 120 -15.08 1.44 6.97
C GLU A 120 -13.93 0.60 6.37
N ALA A 121 -12.90 1.25 5.81
CA ALA A 121 -11.76 0.55 5.27
C ALA A 121 -11.00 -0.18 6.39
N PHE A 122 -10.80 0.48 7.54
CA PHE A 122 -10.15 -0.12 8.70
C PHE A 122 -10.94 -1.32 9.25
N ALA A 123 -12.26 -1.23 9.37
CA ALA A 123 -13.09 -2.36 9.80
C ALA A 123 -12.97 -3.56 8.84
N THR A 124 -12.90 -3.28 7.53
CA THR A 124 -12.70 -4.33 6.52
C THR A 124 -11.29 -4.92 6.60
N LEU A 125 -10.25 -4.08 6.79
CA LEU A 125 -8.88 -4.52 7.05
C LEU A 125 -8.80 -5.45 8.27
N GLN A 126 -9.42 -5.08 9.40
CA GLN A 126 -9.48 -5.94 10.60
C GLN A 126 -10.15 -7.28 10.28
N SER A 127 -11.31 -7.26 9.62
CA SER A 127 -12.00 -8.49 9.21
C SER A 127 -11.12 -9.36 8.30
N ASN A 128 -10.40 -8.76 7.38
CA ASN A 128 -9.48 -9.47 6.49
C ASN A 128 -8.32 -10.14 7.26
N VAL A 129 -7.80 -9.49 8.29
CA VAL A 129 -6.76 -10.07 9.15
C VAL A 129 -7.30 -11.21 9.99
N GLU A 130 -8.45 -11.01 10.64
CA GLU A 130 -9.09 -11.98 11.54
C GLU A 130 -9.56 -13.22 10.80
N ASN A 131 -10.29 -13.07 9.69
CA ASN A 131 -10.84 -14.18 8.90
C ASN A 131 -9.76 -15.07 8.31
N ASN A 132 -8.56 -14.53 8.10
CA ASN A 132 -7.41 -15.27 7.59
C ASN A 132 -6.43 -15.73 8.68
N SER A 133 -6.74 -15.50 9.97
CA SER A 133 -5.87 -15.85 11.12
C SER A 133 -4.46 -15.25 11.00
N LEU A 134 -4.34 -14.01 10.55
CA LEU A 134 -3.08 -13.30 10.30
C LEU A 134 -2.72 -12.30 11.41
N ASN A 135 -3.41 -12.33 12.57
CA ASN A 135 -3.21 -11.39 13.69
C ASN A 135 -1.78 -11.43 14.28
N ASP A 136 -1.08 -12.55 14.14
CA ASP A 136 0.32 -12.68 14.60
C ASP A 136 1.31 -12.01 13.64
N ILE A 137 0.90 -11.71 12.41
CA ILE A 137 1.74 -11.13 11.37
C ILE A 137 1.34 -9.68 11.08
N ILE A 138 0.04 -9.41 10.93
CA ILE A 138 -0.48 -8.08 10.58
C ILE A 138 -1.06 -7.41 11.83
N ALA A 139 -0.60 -6.20 12.12
CA ALA A 139 -1.10 -5.33 13.18
C ALA A 139 -1.82 -4.12 12.57
N PRO A 140 -3.17 -4.16 12.44
CA PRO A 140 -3.94 -3.02 11.96
C PRO A 140 -3.99 -1.91 13.01
N MET A 141 -3.87 -0.66 12.59
CA MET A 141 -3.95 0.52 13.45
C MET A 141 -4.81 1.61 12.80
N HIS A 142 -5.81 2.11 13.54
CA HIS A 142 -6.72 3.16 13.08
C HIS A 142 -6.16 4.54 13.41
N TYR A 143 -5.32 5.06 12.54
CA TYR A 143 -4.68 6.38 12.65
C TYR A 143 -4.52 7.02 11.28
N ALA A 144 -4.44 8.33 11.25
CA ALA A 144 -3.91 9.09 10.12
C ALA A 144 -2.42 9.38 10.36
N ILE A 145 -1.61 9.42 9.31
CA ILE A 145 -0.20 9.81 9.42
C ILE A 145 -0.01 11.25 8.97
N SER A 146 0.59 12.04 9.84
CA SER A 146 0.74 13.49 9.67
C SER A 146 2.11 13.97 10.14
N SER A 147 2.29 15.29 10.13
CA SER A 147 3.47 15.99 10.65
C SER A 147 3.53 16.09 12.19
N ALA A 148 2.42 15.81 12.88
CA ALA A 148 2.31 15.91 14.34
C ALA A 148 1.55 14.72 14.93
N ASP A 149 1.88 14.38 16.18
CA ASP A 149 1.18 13.36 16.95
C ASP A 149 0.03 13.97 17.75
N GLY A 150 -1.07 13.21 17.91
CA GLY A 150 -2.17 13.53 18.84
C GLY A 150 -3.14 14.60 18.34
N ASP A 151 -2.99 15.08 17.13
CA ASP A 151 -4.05 15.88 16.51
C ASP A 151 -5.24 14.99 16.16
N VAL A 152 -6.44 15.56 16.23
CA VAL A 152 -7.67 14.88 15.82
C VAL A 152 -8.21 15.57 14.59
N ILE A 153 -8.34 14.81 13.51
CA ILE A 153 -8.79 15.33 12.22
C ILE A 153 -10.06 14.62 11.74
N PRO A 154 -11.00 15.34 11.09
CA PRO A 154 -12.13 14.69 10.44
C PRO A 154 -11.66 13.95 9.20
N PHE A 155 -12.02 12.68 9.10
CA PHE A 155 -11.71 11.84 7.93
C PHE A 155 -12.99 11.15 7.44
N PRO A 156 -13.17 10.92 6.11
CA PRO A 156 -14.38 10.28 5.60
C PRO A 156 -14.58 8.88 6.18
N ILE A 157 -15.83 8.60 6.59
CA ILE A 157 -16.21 7.28 7.09
C ILE A 157 -16.10 6.24 5.99
N GLN A 158 -16.59 6.58 4.78
CA GLN A 158 -16.63 5.66 3.65
C GLN A 158 -15.23 5.33 3.12
N ALA A 159 -15.02 4.05 2.88
CA ALA A 159 -13.82 3.57 2.21
C ALA A 159 -13.77 4.14 0.78
N SER A 160 -12.75 4.90 0.48
CA SER A 160 -12.45 5.36 -0.87
C SER A 160 -10.93 5.49 -1.04
N PRO A 161 -10.37 5.02 -2.14
CA PRO A 161 -8.94 5.20 -2.41
C PRO A 161 -8.57 6.67 -2.66
N TYR A 162 -9.54 7.58 -2.78
CA TYR A 162 -9.31 9.01 -3.03
C TYR A 162 -9.49 9.88 -1.78
N ASN A 163 -9.61 9.27 -0.60
CA ASN A 163 -9.73 10.02 0.65
C ASN A 163 -8.41 10.69 1.02
N GLN A 164 -8.39 12.03 1.10
CA GLN A 164 -7.20 12.84 1.38
C GLN A 164 -7.31 13.56 2.70
N MET A 165 -6.21 13.64 3.47
CA MET A 165 -6.15 14.51 4.64
C MET A 165 -6.30 15.99 4.25
N GLY A 166 -7.06 16.75 5.04
CA GLY A 166 -7.24 18.19 4.83
C GLY A 166 -8.10 18.58 3.62
N ALA A 167 -8.69 17.62 2.91
CA ALA A 167 -9.67 17.91 1.88
C ALA A 167 -10.95 18.50 2.50
N ASN A 168 -11.65 19.35 1.73
CA ASN A 168 -12.94 19.86 2.17
C ASN A 168 -14.02 18.80 1.91
N TYR A 169 -14.40 18.07 2.95
CA TYR A 169 -15.42 17.04 2.90
C TYR A 169 -16.84 17.59 3.15
N SER A 170 -17.15 18.82 2.71
CA SER A 170 -18.47 19.39 2.89
C SER A 170 -19.56 18.48 2.27
N GLY A 171 -20.41 17.90 3.13
CA GLY A 171 -21.49 17.00 2.76
C GLY A 171 -21.14 15.50 2.79
N ALA A 172 -19.91 15.10 3.13
CA ALA A 172 -19.58 13.72 3.44
C ALA A 172 -19.68 13.47 4.96
N ASP A 173 -20.11 12.27 5.33
CA ASP A 173 -20.03 11.82 6.72
C ASP A 173 -18.57 11.58 7.09
N THR A 174 -18.12 12.23 8.18
CA THR A 174 -16.74 12.11 8.68
C THR A 174 -16.75 11.56 10.10
N ALA A 175 -15.67 10.88 10.47
CA ALA A 175 -15.35 10.51 11.84
C ALA A 175 -14.01 11.12 12.24
N ASP A 176 -13.86 11.40 13.53
CA ASP A 176 -12.60 11.87 14.06
C ASP A 176 -11.57 10.76 14.10
N VAL A 177 -10.36 11.04 13.63
CA VAL A 177 -9.23 10.12 13.66
C VAL A 177 -8.01 10.83 14.26
N GLU A 178 -7.30 10.15 15.15
CA GLU A 178 -6.07 10.64 15.75
C GLU A 178 -4.89 10.50 14.77
N THR A 179 -3.94 11.46 14.83
CA THR A 179 -2.76 11.47 13.99
C THR A 179 -1.54 10.92 14.73
N LEU A 180 -0.67 10.24 13.96
CA LEU A 180 0.68 9.85 14.38
C LEU A 180 1.71 10.34 13.37
N THR A 181 2.93 10.59 13.85
CA THR A 181 4.07 10.83 12.97
C THR A 181 4.69 9.50 12.51
N LEU A 182 5.38 9.54 11.36
CA LEU A 182 6.19 8.39 10.91
C LEU A 182 7.24 8.01 11.96
N LYS A 183 7.84 8.98 12.64
CA LYS A 183 8.79 8.75 13.73
C LYS A 183 8.15 7.93 14.86
N THR A 184 7.00 8.32 15.34
CA THR A 184 6.29 7.64 16.44
C THR A 184 5.95 6.20 16.05
N LEU A 185 5.50 5.95 14.82
CA LEU A 185 5.28 4.58 14.33
C LEU A 185 6.56 3.76 14.32
N LEU A 186 7.66 4.33 13.80
CA LEU A 186 8.95 3.63 13.79
C LEU A 186 9.43 3.28 15.20
N ASP A 187 9.25 4.17 16.17
CA ASP A 187 9.73 3.98 17.55
C ASP A 187 8.86 2.99 18.33
N THR A 188 7.55 3.03 18.12
CA THR A 188 6.60 2.20 18.90
C THR A 188 6.38 0.82 18.30
N CYS A 189 6.39 0.71 16.97
CA CYS A 189 6.04 -0.54 16.30
C CYS A 189 7.24 -1.39 15.93
N PHE A 190 8.46 -0.82 15.85
CA PHE A 190 9.63 -1.53 15.37
C PHE A 190 10.84 -1.33 16.30
N SER A 191 11.41 -2.44 16.78
CA SER A 191 12.63 -2.41 17.61
C SER A 191 13.92 -2.12 16.83
N GLY A 192 13.83 -1.98 15.51
CA GLY A 192 14.96 -1.78 14.60
C GLY A 192 14.52 -1.16 13.29
N ASN A 193 15.07 -1.67 12.22
CA ASN A 193 14.80 -1.18 10.87
C ASN A 193 13.51 -1.77 10.29
N VAL A 194 12.91 -1.02 9.37
CA VAL A 194 11.80 -1.44 8.52
C VAL A 194 12.39 -1.86 7.17
N ASP A 195 12.10 -3.09 6.74
CA ASP A 195 12.60 -3.59 5.46
C ASP A 195 11.90 -2.92 4.28
N LEU A 196 10.60 -2.66 4.41
CA LEU A 196 9.81 -1.98 3.39
C LEU A 196 8.80 -1.03 4.02
N LEU A 197 8.83 0.24 3.60
CA LEU A 197 7.72 1.18 3.76
C LEU A 197 6.94 1.24 2.44
N LYS A 198 5.67 0.79 2.44
CA LYS A 198 4.72 1.13 1.38
C LYS A 198 3.94 2.34 1.81
N MET A 199 3.76 3.31 0.93
CA MET A 199 3.04 4.54 1.20
C MET A 199 2.14 4.90 0.02
N ASP A 200 0.86 5.05 0.31
CA ASP A 200 -0.17 5.45 -0.65
C ASP A 200 -1.27 6.15 0.15
N CYS A 201 -1.06 7.42 0.46
CA CYS A 201 -1.91 8.21 1.36
C CYS A 201 -2.44 9.50 0.71
N GLU A 202 -2.60 9.47 -0.62
CA GLU A 202 -3.37 10.44 -1.41
C GLU A 202 -2.96 11.89 -1.18
N GLY A 203 -1.63 12.13 -1.10
CA GLY A 203 -1.03 13.47 -1.04
C GLY A 203 -0.53 13.90 0.35
N ALA A 204 -0.68 13.07 1.39
CA ALA A 204 -0.05 13.32 2.69
C ALA A 204 1.45 13.00 2.70
N GLU A 205 1.96 12.27 1.70
CA GLU A 205 3.37 11.85 1.57
C GLU A 205 4.34 13.01 1.78
N PHE A 206 4.03 14.16 1.21
CA PHE A 206 4.89 15.35 1.24
C PHE A 206 5.03 15.91 2.65
N GLU A 207 3.92 16.02 3.36
CA GLU A 207 3.88 16.51 4.73
C GLU A 207 4.58 15.55 5.69
N ILE A 208 4.31 14.27 5.56
CA ILE A 208 4.92 13.20 6.36
C ILE A 208 6.43 13.24 6.21
N PHE A 209 6.92 13.22 4.98
CA PHE A 209 8.36 13.27 4.76
C PHE A 209 8.97 14.61 5.18
N ALA A 210 8.27 15.75 4.99
CA ALA A 210 8.76 17.07 5.42
C ALA A 210 9.02 17.11 6.94
N ALA A 211 8.20 16.45 7.74
CA ALA A 211 8.34 16.37 9.19
C ALA A 211 9.33 15.31 9.67
N THR A 212 9.67 14.31 8.83
CA THR A 212 10.53 13.19 9.23
C THR A 212 12.02 13.57 9.15
N GLN A 213 12.80 13.25 10.17
CA GLN A 213 14.22 13.53 10.21
C GLN A 213 15.03 12.49 9.41
N PRO A 214 16.20 12.84 8.86
CA PRO A 214 17.05 11.90 8.13
C PRO A 214 17.44 10.65 8.94
N VAL A 215 17.61 10.79 10.26
CA VAL A 215 17.93 9.65 11.15
C VAL A 215 16.80 8.63 11.23
N ASP A 216 15.56 9.08 11.17
CA ASP A 216 14.39 8.19 11.15
C ASP A 216 14.23 7.52 9.77
N LEU A 217 14.47 8.28 8.69
CA LEU A 217 14.48 7.76 7.32
C LEU A 217 15.58 6.70 7.10
N ALA A 218 16.72 6.83 7.79
CA ALA A 218 17.80 5.85 7.73
C ALA A 218 17.40 4.46 8.24
N ARG A 219 16.29 4.35 8.99
CA ARG A 219 15.73 3.07 9.46
C ARG A 219 14.95 2.31 8.38
N ILE A 220 14.59 2.97 7.28
CA ILE A 220 13.81 2.39 6.18
C ILE A 220 14.78 1.91 5.09
N LYS A 221 14.71 0.61 4.73
CA LYS A 221 15.58 0.03 3.68
C LYS A 221 15.03 0.28 2.28
N GLU A 222 13.75 0.02 2.10
CA GLU A 222 13.07 0.21 0.82
C GLU A 222 11.83 1.08 1.02
N LEU A 223 11.55 1.94 0.06
CA LEU A 223 10.33 2.74 -0.02
C LEU A 223 9.63 2.48 -1.35
N LYS A 224 8.36 2.08 -1.29
CA LYS A 224 7.46 2.01 -2.44
C LYS A 224 6.31 2.97 -2.23
N MET A 225 6.26 4.02 -3.03
CA MET A 225 5.34 5.12 -2.84
C MET A 225 4.56 5.41 -4.12
N GLU A 226 3.24 5.62 -3.98
CA GLU A 226 2.46 6.40 -4.94
C GLU A 226 2.49 7.87 -4.54
N TYR A 227 2.69 8.77 -5.49
CA TYR A 227 2.70 10.21 -5.23
C TYR A 227 1.56 10.89 -5.99
N HIS A 228 0.99 11.93 -5.36
CA HIS A 228 -0.25 12.56 -5.82
C HIS A 228 -0.15 14.09 -5.99
N LYS A 229 1.06 14.65 -6.08
CA LYS A 229 1.29 16.08 -6.27
C LYS A 229 2.51 16.35 -7.15
N GLU A 230 2.55 17.54 -7.77
CA GLU A 230 3.67 17.94 -8.63
C GLU A 230 4.98 18.14 -7.86
N GLU A 231 4.89 18.45 -6.57
CA GLU A 231 6.03 18.63 -5.66
C GLU A 231 6.85 17.34 -5.43
N TYR A 232 6.45 16.23 -6.04
CA TYR A 232 7.20 14.97 -5.93
C TYR A 232 8.67 15.11 -6.35
N VAL A 233 9.00 16.06 -7.24
CA VAL A 233 10.37 16.31 -7.69
C VAL A 233 11.24 16.79 -6.54
N ASP A 234 10.74 17.72 -5.72
CA ASP A 234 11.46 18.25 -4.56
C ASP A 234 11.59 17.20 -3.46
N LEU A 235 10.51 16.44 -3.22
CA LEU A 235 10.55 15.29 -2.31
C LEU A 235 11.59 14.27 -2.75
N LEU A 236 11.64 13.95 -4.04
CA LEU A 236 12.61 13.00 -4.57
C LEU A 236 14.05 13.49 -4.44
N GLN A 237 14.29 14.80 -4.67
CA GLN A 237 15.62 15.41 -4.46
C GLN A 237 16.04 15.33 -2.98
N ARG A 238 15.10 15.54 -2.07
CA ARG A 238 15.33 15.39 -0.64
C ARG A 238 15.68 13.95 -0.27
N LEU A 239 14.85 12.98 -0.65
CA LEU A 239 15.09 11.56 -0.37
C LEU A 239 16.45 11.09 -0.92
N LYS A 240 16.86 11.59 -2.09
CA LYS A 240 18.20 11.31 -2.62
C LYS A 240 19.32 11.89 -1.73
N ARG A 241 19.16 13.10 -1.19
CA ARG A 241 20.12 13.68 -0.23
C ARG A 241 20.19 12.89 1.07
N ASP A 242 19.04 12.28 1.47
CA ASP A 242 18.91 11.46 2.67
C ASP A 242 19.35 9.99 2.42
N GLY A 243 19.99 9.70 1.26
CA GLY A 243 20.63 8.41 0.96
C GLY A 243 19.79 7.43 0.14
N PHE A 244 18.61 7.81 -0.31
CA PHE A 244 17.81 6.95 -1.17
C PHE A 244 18.20 7.04 -2.64
N GLU A 245 18.23 5.91 -3.31
CA GLU A 245 18.40 5.78 -4.76
C GLU A 245 17.10 5.29 -5.41
N VAL A 246 16.72 5.92 -6.52
CA VAL A 246 15.53 5.50 -7.29
C VAL A 246 15.85 4.25 -8.08
N THR A 247 15.10 3.18 -7.82
CA THR A 247 15.22 1.91 -8.53
C THR A 247 14.13 1.71 -9.58
N PHE A 248 12.99 2.41 -9.40
CA PHE A 248 11.87 2.37 -10.34
C PHE A 248 11.12 3.70 -10.28
N HIS A 249 10.70 4.20 -11.45
CA HIS A 249 9.80 5.35 -11.55
C HIS A 249 8.86 5.17 -12.74
N GLN A 250 7.58 5.18 -12.48
CA GLN A 250 6.52 5.14 -13.49
C GLN A 250 5.58 6.32 -13.28
N PRO A 251 5.63 7.34 -14.15
CA PRO A 251 4.63 8.40 -14.14
C PRO A 251 3.23 7.85 -14.36
N GLY A 252 2.26 8.41 -13.63
CA GLY A 252 0.84 8.13 -13.80
C GLY A 252 0.27 8.75 -15.07
N ARG A 253 -1.06 8.71 -15.20
CA ARG A 253 -1.75 9.37 -16.32
C ARG A 253 -1.75 10.90 -16.20
N GLN A 254 -1.79 11.39 -14.97
CA GLN A 254 -1.64 12.81 -14.66
C GLN A 254 -0.17 13.07 -14.30
N PRO A 255 0.41 14.21 -14.71
CA PRO A 255 1.82 14.53 -14.40
C PRO A 255 2.13 14.57 -12.91
N SER A 256 1.12 14.91 -12.10
CA SER A 256 1.20 14.99 -10.64
C SER A 256 1.10 13.65 -9.91
N THR A 257 0.91 12.54 -10.63
CA THR A 257 0.77 11.21 -10.02
C THR A 257 1.78 10.23 -10.57
N GLY A 258 2.06 9.18 -9.82
CA GLY A 258 2.89 8.06 -10.27
C GLY A 258 3.42 7.22 -9.13
N THR A 259 4.20 6.21 -9.49
CA THR A 259 4.80 5.26 -8.56
C THR A 259 6.32 5.39 -8.58
N ILE A 260 6.93 5.47 -7.41
CA ILE A 260 8.39 5.51 -7.22
C ILE A 260 8.82 4.44 -6.22
N TRP A 261 9.88 3.73 -6.54
CA TRP A 261 10.54 2.82 -5.62
C TRP A 261 11.98 3.28 -5.39
N LEU A 262 12.36 3.24 -4.13
CA LEU A 262 13.68 3.70 -3.71
C LEU A 262 14.30 2.67 -2.75
N VAL A 263 15.63 2.60 -2.78
CA VAL A 263 16.45 1.81 -1.85
C VAL A 263 17.37 2.75 -1.10
N ASN A 264 17.49 2.57 0.19
CA ASN A 264 18.38 3.34 1.04
C ASN A 264 19.77 2.74 1.03
N ASN A 265 20.76 3.52 0.58
CA ASN A 265 22.16 3.11 0.45
C ASN A 265 23.07 3.65 1.59
N THR A 266 22.49 4.25 2.64
CA THR A 266 23.27 4.82 3.76
C THR A 266 23.84 3.78 4.72
N ARG A 267 23.96 2.50 4.29
CA ARG A 267 24.38 1.37 5.11
C ARG A 267 25.64 0.72 4.60
#